data_050badcd88085fe8a495194f638affc3
#
_entry.id   050badcd88085fe8a495194f638affc3
#
_cell.length_a   1.000
_cell.length_b   1.000
_cell.length_c   1.000
_cell.angle_alpha   90.00
_cell.angle_beta   90.00
_cell.angle_gamma   90.00
#
_symmetry.space_group_name_H-M   'P 1'
#
loop_
_entity.id
_entity.type
_entity.pdbx_description
1 polymer ?
#
loop_
_entity_poly.entity_id
_entity_poly.type
_entity_poly.pdbx_seq_one_letter_code
_entity_poly.pdbx_strand_id
1 'polypeptide(L)'
;MDKLDKIRSWARNLEDPILCFVEGAQPEVIKLAKAILEEQIADVVLLGDELEVFDQCKKYRLPESRLYGVINPLNPPDLENLLEEKMEESGESDRKAALKWMKNPLNLAQTLWLRGDVDWVIQSLEPLTDPPVQE
;
A
#
# COMPACT_ATOMS: atom_id res chain seq x y z
N MET A 1 -7.72 -21.75 0.91
CA MET A 1 -7.40 -20.69 1.91
C MET A 1 -7.90 -19.36 1.37
N ASP A 2 -8.74 -18.68 2.12
CA ASP A 2 -9.22 -17.37 1.66
C ASP A 2 -8.14 -16.28 1.85
N LYS A 3 -8.45 -15.10 1.31
CA LYS A 3 -7.49 -13.98 1.32
C LYS A 3 -7.12 -13.55 2.74
N LEU A 4 -8.10 -13.48 3.62
CA LEU A 4 -7.88 -13.07 5.00
C LEU A 4 -7.00 -14.07 5.75
N ASP A 5 -7.23 -15.36 5.54
CA ASP A 5 -6.42 -16.42 6.15
C ASP A 5 -4.96 -16.34 5.68
N LYS A 6 -4.74 -16.06 4.40
CA LYS A 6 -3.40 -15.91 3.84
C LYS A 6 -2.67 -14.73 4.48
N ILE A 7 -3.35 -13.62 4.65
CA ILE A 7 -2.80 -12.42 5.28
C ILE A 7 -2.53 -12.68 6.77
N ARG A 8 -3.46 -13.32 7.45
CA ARG A 8 -3.30 -13.66 8.87
C ARG A 8 -2.09 -14.57 9.08
N SER A 9 -1.91 -15.56 8.21
CA SER A 9 -0.77 -16.48 8.28
C SER A 9 0.55 -15.74 8.06
N TRP A 10 0.59 -14.83 7.08
CA TRP A 10 1.76 -14.00 6.82
C TRP A 10 2.14 -13.14 8.02
N ALA A 11 1.16 -12.50 8.65
CA ALA A 11 1.40 -11.54 9.72
C ALA A 11 1.77 -12.18 11.06
N ARG A 12 1.50 -13.47 11.22
CA ARG A 12 1.53 -14.17 12.52
C ARG A 12 2.82 -13.96 13.31
N ASN A 13 3.96 -13.98 12.64
CA ASN A 13 5.27 -13.90 13.29
C ASN A 13 5.97 -12.55 13.06
N LEU A 14 5.22 -11.58 12.54
CA LEU A 14 5.77 -10.24 12.28
C LEU A 14 5.36 -9.28 13.39
N GLU A 15 6.24 -8.34 13.68
CA GLU A 15 5.99 -7.28 14.63
C GLU A 15 5.49 -6.05 13.88
N ASP A 16 4.27 -5.60 14.22
CA ASP A 16 3.62 -4.44 13.63
C ASP A 16 3.68 -4.39 12.09
N PRO A 17 3.26 -5.46 11.39
CA PRO A 17 3.35 -5.48 9.94
C PRO A 17 2.45 -4.44 9.29
N ILE A 18 2.91 -3.87 8.17
CA ILE A 18 2.20 -2.88 7.39
C ILE A 18 1.93 -3.43 6.00
N LEU A 19 0.65 -3.46 5.62
CA LEU A 19 0.20 -4.00 4.35
C LEU A 19 -0.26 -2.85 3.45
N CYS A 20 0.23 -2.82 2.21
CA CYS A 20 -0.11 -1.78 1.24
C CYS A 20 -0.96 -2.36 0.11
N PHE A 21 -2.13 -1.76 -0.13
CA PHE A 21 -2.98 -2.11 -1.26
C PHE A 21 -2.84 -1.06 -2.36
N VAL A 22 -2.46 -1.49 -3.56
CA VAL A 22 -2.26 -0.60 -4.71
C VAL A 22 -3.59 -0.06 -5.23
N GLU A 23 -4.65 -0.87 -5.20
CA GLU A 23 -6.00 -0.47 -5.63
C GLU A 23 -6.85 -0.08 -4.43
N GLY A 24 -6.43 0.95 -3.69
CA GLY A 24 -6.99 1.30 -2.40
C GLY A 24 -8.43 1.80 -2.40
N ALA A 25 -8.97 2.22 -3.54
CA ALA A 25 -10.36 2.69 -3.64
C ALA A 25 -11.35 1.59 -4.05
N GLN A 26 -10.88 0.36 -4.32
CA GLN A 26 -11.75 -0.73 -4.72
C GLN A 26 -12.58 -1.24 -3.54
N PRO A 27 -13.90 -1.45 -3.73
CA PRO A 27 -14.76 -1.91 -2.63
C PRO A 27 -14.27 -3.17 -1.93
N GLU A 28 -13.79 -4.15 -2.69
CA GLU A 28 -13.31 -5.40 -2.11
C GLU A 28 -12.05 -5.19 -1.26
N VAL A 29 -11.21 -4.25 -1.65
CA VAL A 29 -10.02 -3.88 -0.86
C VAL A 29 -10.44 -3.23 0.45
N ILE A 30 -11.41 -2.31 0.41
CA ILE A 30 -11.91 -1.63 1.60
C ILE A 30 -12.52 -2.65 2.59
N LYS A 31 -13.31 -3.60 2.09
CA LYS A 31 -13.90 -4.65 2.93
C LYS A 31 -12.84 -5.52 3.58
N LEU A 32 -11.83 -5.89 2.82
CA LEU A 32 -10.72 -6.71 3.34
C LEU A 32 -9.89 -5.92 4.36
N ALA A 33 -9.59 -4.66 4.06
CA ALA A 33 -8.88 -3.79 4.99
C ALA A 33 -9.61 -3.65 6.32
N LYS A 34 -10.94 -3.49 6.25
CA LYS A 34 -11.77 -3.41 7.46
C LYS A 34 -11.63 -4.66 8.32
N ALA A 35 -11.71 -5.85 7.71
CA ALA A 35 -11.55 -7.11 8.43
C ALA A 35 -10.15 -7.23 9.05
N ILE A 36 -9.12 -6.85 8.31
CA ILE A 36 -7.73 -6.88 8.79
C ILE A 36 -7.56 -6.00 10.03
N LEU A 37 -8.14 -4.80 9.99
CA LEU A 37 -8.04 -3.84 11.09
C LEU A 37 -8.88 -4.25 12.30
N GLU A 38 -10.09 -4.77 12.08
CA GLU A 38 -10.94 -5.25 13.15
C GLU A 38 -10.33 -6.42 13.91
N GLU A 39 -9.64 -7.33 13.19
CA GLU A 39 -8.97 -8.46 13.81
C GLU A 39 -7.54 -8.14 14.25
N GLN A 40 -7.09 -6.92 14.06
CA GLN A 40 -5.76 -6.46 14.48
C GLN A 40 -4.63 -7.30 13.88
N ILE A 41 -4.78 -7.67 12.60
CA ILE A 41 -3.80 -8.52 11.90
C ILE A 41 -2.59 -7.70 11.46
N ALA A 42 -2.82 -6.50 10.93
CA ALA A 42 -1.78 -5.66 10.34
C ALA A 42 -2.27 -4.22 10.26
N ASP A 43 -1.34 -3.28 10.12
CA ASP A 43 -1.68 -1.92 9.71
C ASP A 43 -1.88 -1.89 8.21
N VAL A 44 -2.67 -0.94 7.71
CA VAL A 44 -3.05 -0.88 6.31
C VAL A 44 -2.77 0.50 5.73
N VAL A 45 -2.08 0.51 4.59
CA VAL A 45 -1.90 1.69 3.74
C VAL A 45 -2.68 1.46 2.45
N LEU A 46 -3.48 2.45 2.06
CA LEU A 46 -4.24 2.40 0.82
C LEU A 46 -3.68 3.44 -0.16
N LEU A 47 -3.37 3.01 -1.39
CA LEU A 47 -2.97 3.94 -2.44
C LEU A 47 -4.19 4.33 -3.26
N GLY A 48 -4.33 5.61 -3.56
CA GLY A 48 -5.42 6.10 -4.38
C GLY A 48 -5.68 7.58 -4.15
N ASP A 49 -6.66 8.10 -4.87
CA ASP A 49 -7.15 9.44 -4.64
C ASP A 49 -7.85 9.49 -3.28
N GLU A 50 -7.50 10.47 -2.44
CA GLU A 50 -7.99 10.56 -1.06
C GLU A 50 -9.50 10.63 -0.99
N LEU A 51 -10.13 11.42 -1.87
CA LEU A 51 -11.58 11.57 -1.87
C LEU A 51 -12.28 10.27 -2.24
N GLU A 52 -11.76 9.56 -3.25
CA GLU A 52 -12.32 8.27 -3.65
C GLU A 52 -12.18 7.23 -2.54
N VAL A 53 -11.01 7.15 -1.93
CA VAL A 53 -10.75 6.22 -0.84
C VAL A 53 -11.66 6.53 0.36
N PHE A 54 -11.76 7.80 0.75
CA PHE A 54 -12.58 8.21 1.89
C PHE A 54 -14.06 7.96 1.66
N ASP A 55 -14.56 8.19 0.42
CA ASP A 55 -15.93 7.89 0.07
C ASP A 55 -16.24 6.40 0.22
N GLN A 56 -15.33 5.54 -0.21
CA GLN A 56 -15.47 4.08 -0.06
C GLN A 56 -15.39 3.66 1.41
N CYS A 57 -14.50 4.25 2.17
CA CYS A 57 -14.39 4.01 3.61
C CYS A 57 -15.71 4.34 4.31
N LYS A 58 -16.30 5.48 3.97
CA LYS A 58 -17.58 5.91 4.53
C LYS A 58 -18.70 4.94 4.16
N LYS A 59 -18.74 4.53 2.89
CA LYS A 59 -19.76 3.60 2.39
C LYS A 59 -19.74 2.26 3.12
N TYR A 60 -18.56 1.74 3.41
CA TYR A 60 -18.38 0.43 4.04
C TYR A 60 -18.09 0.51 5.54
N ARG A 61 -18.23 1.70 6.12
CA ARG A 61 -18.09 1.93 7.57
C ARG A 61 -16.70 1.56 8.10
N LEU A 62 -15.68 1.89 7.34
CA LEU A 62 -14.30 1.81 7.80
C LEU A 62 -13.86 3.21 8.21
N PRO A 63 -13.68 3.48 9.52
CA PRO A 63 -13.17 4.78 9.95
C PRO A 63 -11.78 5.02 9.36
N GLU A 64 -11.63 6.10 8.61
CA GLU A 64 -10.36 6.43 7.94
C GLU A 64 -9.22 6.65 8.93
N SER A 65 -9.55 7.07 10.17
CA SER A 65 -8.56 7.23 11.23
C SER A 65 -7.90 5.93 11.66
N ARG A 66 -8.47 4.78 11.31
CA ARG A 66 -7.90 3.47 11.61
C ARG A 66 -6.86 3.04 10.59
N LEU A 67 -6.82 3.67 9.42
CA LEU A 67 -5.81 3.38 8.40
C LEU A 67 -4.47 3.95 8.84
N TYR A 68 -3.40 3.22 8.56
CA TYR A 68 -2.04 3.71 8.77
C TYR A 68 -1.75 4.90 7.87
N GLY A 69 -2.24 4.83 6.62
CA GLY A 69 -2.16 5.97 5.71
C GLY A 69 -2.97 5.76 4.45
N VAL A 70 -3.29 6.88 3.82
CA VAL A 70 -3.83 6.93 2.46
C VAL A 70 -2.87 7.79 1.67
N ILE A 71 -2.31 7.24 0.60
CA ILE A 71 -1.29 7.92 -0.19
C ILE A 71 -1.78 8.05 -1.63
N ASN A 72 -1.87 9.29 -2.10
CA ASN A 72 -2.18 9.58 -3.48
C ASN A 72 -0.89 9.47 -4.30
N PRO A 73 -0.80 8.55 -5.28
CA PRO A 73 0.41 8.41 -6.10
C PRO A 73 0.80 9.68 -6.86
N LEU A 74 -0.15 10.58 -7.06
CA LEU A 74 0.13 11.87 -7.73
C LEU A 74 0.78 12.88 -6.80
N ASN A 75 0.68 12.67 -5.48
CA ASN A 75 1.25 13.59 -4.50
C ASN A 75 1.58 12.84 -3.20
N PRO A 76 2.53 11.89 -3.23
CA PRO A 76 2.88 11.16 -2.01
C PRO A 76 3.66 12.04 -1.04
N PRO A 77 3.56 11.75 0.28
CA PRO A 77 4.44 12.41 1.23
C PRO A 77 5.89 12.06 0.95
N ASP A 78 6.80 12.96 1.28
CA ASP A 78 8.24 12.76 1.11
C ASP A 78 8.66 12.59 -0.35
N LEU A 79 7.89 13.19 -1.28
CA LEU A 79 8.10 13.04 -2.73
C LEU A 79 9.53 13.39 -3.16
N GLU A 80 10.11 14.47 -2.64
CA GLU A 80 11.44 14.89 -3.05
C GLU A 80 12.50 13.85 -2.70
N ASN A 81 12.44 13.26 -1.51
CA ASN A 81 13.37 12.20 -1.13
C ASN A 81 13.16 10.93 -1.95
N LEU A 82 11.91 10.59 -2.24
CA LEU A 82 11.60 9.45 -3.10
C LEU A 82 12.21 9.62 -4.50
N LEU A 83 12.10 10.82 -5.06
CA LEU A 83 12.67 11.11 -6.38
C LEU A 83 14.19 11.06 -6.35
N GLU A 84 14.83 11.66 -5.35
CA GLU A 84 16.29 11.65 -5.22
C GLU A 84 16.82 10.22 -5.12
N GLU A 85 16.22 9.40 -4.28
CA GLU A 85 16.62 8.01 -4.10
C GLU A 85 16.46 7.22 -5.41
N LYS A 86 15.36 7.42 -6.12
CA LYS A 86 15.12 6.75 -7.40
C LYS A 86 16.11 7.17 -8.45
N MET A 87 16.41 8.45 -8.54
CA MET A 87 17.37 8.98 -9.50
C MET A 87 18.77 8.46 -9.23
N GLU A 88 19.19 8.39 -7.97
CA GLU A 88 20.49 7.81 -7.60
C GLU A 88 20.57 6.33 -7.95
N GLU A 89 19.55 5.57 -7.60
CA GLU A 89 19.51 4.12 -7.83
C GLU A 89 19.56 3.78 -9.32
N SER A 90 18.76 4.48 -10.12
CA SER A 90 18.61 4.17 -11.54
C SER A 90 19.63 4.87 -12.45
N GLY A 91 20.36 5.86 -11.91
CA GLY A 91 21.23 6.71 -12.72
C GLY A 91 20.46 7.71 -13.58
N GLU A 92 19.15 7.87 -13.35
CA GLU A 92 18.32 8.81 -14.11
C GLU A 92 18.58 10.24 -13.64
N SER A 93 18.93 11.11 -14.59
CA SER A 93 19.21 12.52 -14.31
C SER A 93 18.02 13.44 -14.60
N ASP A 94 16.97 12.92 -15.26
CA ASP A 94 15.78 13.70 -15.58
C ASP A 94 14.73 13.54 -14.49
N ARG A 95 14.53 14.63 -13.72
CA ARG A 95 13.55 14.65 -12.64
C ARG A 95 12.11 14.40 -13.15
N LYS A 96 11.79 14.89 -14.35
CA LYS A 96 10.46 14.68 -14.93
C LYS A 96 10.20 13.21 -15.23
N ALA A 97 11.20 12.50 -15.73
CA ALA A 97 11.09 11.07 -15.99
C ALA A 97 10.91 10.28 -14.69
N ALA A 98 11.68 10.62 -13.66
CA ALA A 98 11.57 9.99 -12.35
C ALA A 98 10.17 10.25 -11.74
N LEU A 99 9.67 11.48 -11.86
CA LEU A 99 8.35 11.84 -11.36
C LEU A 99 7.25 11.06 -12.07
N LYS A 100 7.33 10.97 -13.40
CA LYS A 100 6.35 10.22 -14.19
C LYS A 100 6.33 8.75 -13.78
N TRP A 101 7.51 8.16 -13.59
CA TRP A 101 7.64 6.79 -13.14
C TRP A 101 6.99 6.58 -11.76
N MET A 102 7.23 7.51 -10.84
CA MET A 102 6.74 7.42 -9.46
C MET A 102 5.21 7.58 -9.35
N LYS A 103 4.57 8.24 -10.33
CA LYS A 103 3.12 8.42 -10.33
C LYS A 103 2.36 7.13 -10.62
N ASN A 104 3.03 6.11 -11.15
CA ASN A 104 2.42 4.79 -11.30
C ASN A 104 2.26 4.17 -9.91
N PRO A 105 1.02 3.79 -9.50
CA PRO A 105 0.80 3.30 -8.14
C PRO A 105 1.64 2.09 -7.77
N LEU A 106 1.84 1.15 -8.69
CA LEU A 106 2.65 -0.03 -8.41
C LEU A 106 4.11 0.34 -8.20
N ASN A 107 4.64 1.27 -8.99
CA ASN A 107 6.03 1.74 -8.85
C ASN A 107 6.23 2.41 -7.49
N LEU A 108 5.27 3.24 -7.07
CA LEU A 108 5.31 3.86 -5.75
C LEU A 108 5.26 2.81 -4.64
N ALA A 109 4.35 1.86 -4.76
CA ALA A 109 4.20 0.80 -3.76
C ALA A 109 5.48 -0.02 -3.61
N GLN A 110 6.12 -0.39 -4.72
CA GLN A 110 7.38 -1.12 -4.70
C GLN A 110 8.50 -0.29 -4.06
N THR A 111 8.52 1.01 -4.33
CA THR A 111 9.49 1.91 -3.71
C THR A 111 9.32 1.94 -2.19
N LEU A 112 8.08 2.04 -1.71
CA LEU A 112 7.79 2.02 -0.28
C LEU A 112 8.21 0.70 0.36
N TRP A 113 8.00 -0.41 -0.34
CA TRP A 113 8.40 -1.72 0.13
C TRP A 113 9.93 -1.85 0.22
N LEU A 114 10.65 -1.41 -0.80
CA LEU A 114 12.12 -1.45 -0.81
C LEU A 114 12.74 -0.58 0.28
N ARG A 115 12.08 0.53 0.64
CA ARG A 115 12.52 1.39 1.73
C ARG A 115 12.18 0.82 3.12
N GLY A 116 11.36 -0.20 3.19
CA GLY A 116 10.89 -0.74 4.46
C GLY A 116 9.73 0.01 5.07
N ASP A 117 9.09 0.91 4.30
CA ASP A 117 7.92 1.66 4.78
C ASP A 117 6.68 0.79 4.86
N VAL A 118 6.61 -0.26 4.04
CA VAL A 118 5.55 -1.27 4.09
C VAL A 118 6.19 -2.65 3.96
N ASP A 119 5.51 -3.68 4.46
CA ASP A 119 6.05 -5.03 4.54
C ASP A 119 5.53 -5.97 3.45
N TRP A 120 4.40 -5.67 2.85
CA TRP A 120 3.83 -6.44 1.74
C TRP A 120 2.98 -5.51 0.88
N VAL A 121 3.09 -5.67 -0.44
CA VAL A 121 2.31 -4.92 -1.43
C VAL A 121 1.37 -5.87 -2.14
N ILE A 122 0.08 -5.57 -2.11
CA ILE A 122 -0.94 -6.32 -2.84
C ILE A 122 -1.43 -5.47 -4.00
N GLN A 123 -1.10 -5.89 -5.22
CA GLN A 123 -1.47 -5.20 -6.44
C GLN A 123 -2.94 -5.45 -6.81
N SER A 124 -3.37 -6.71 -6.69
CA SER A 124 -4.73 -7.12 -7.04
C SER A 124 -5.15 -8.26 -6.12
N LEU A 125 -6.44 -8.29 -5.79
CA LEU A 125 -6.97 -9.37 -4.96
C LEU A 125 -7.20 -10.66 -5.73
N GLU A 126 -7.26 -10.61 -7.06
CA GLU A 126 -7.56 -11.78 -7.89
C GLU A 126 -6.55 -11.96 -9.03
N PRO A 127 -5.62 -12.92 -8.96
CA PRO A 127 -5.31 -13.73 -7.78
C PRO A 127 -4.51 -12.94 -6.75
N LEU A 128 -4.65 -13.29 -5.49
CA LEU A 128 -3.83 -12.70 -4.45
C LEU A 128 -2.39 -13.17 -4.62
N THR A 129 -1.46 -12.22 -4.69
CA THR A 129 -0.04 -12.55 -4.83
C THR A 129 0.49 -13.22 -3.56
N ASP A 130 1.57 -14.01 -3.70
CA ASP A 130 2.21 -14.61 -2.54
C ASP A 130 2.92 -13.53 -1.71
N PRO A 131 2.93 -13.67 -0.38
CA PRO A 131 3.65 -12.71 0.46
C PRO A 131 5.15 -12.79 0.23
N PRO A 132 5.88 -11.68 0.54
CA PRO A 132 7.34 -11.70 0.41
C PRO A 132 7.98 -12.71 1.35
N VAL A 133 9.13 -13.22 0.95
CA VAL A 133 9.89 -14.16 1.78
C VAL A 133 10.41 -13.42 3.01
N GLN A 134 10.20 -14.02 4.16
CA GLN A 134 10.67 -13.52 5.45
C GLN A 134 11.97 -14.21 5.81
N GLU A 135 12.95 -13.42 6.17
CA GLU A 135 14.24 -13.92 6.63
C GLU A 135 14.42 -13.69 8.12
#